data_69e76a143eed5ce8c795f3ce10f2cc57
#
_entry.id   69e76a143eed5ce8c795f3ce10f2cc57
#
_cell.length_a   1.000
_cell.length_b   1.000
_cell.length_c   1.000
_cell.angle_alpha   90.00
_cell.angle_beta   90.00
_cell.angle_gamma   90.00
#
_symmetry.space_group_name_H-M   'P 1'
#
loop_
_entity.id
_entity.type
_entity.pdbx_description
1 polymer ?
#
loop_
_entity_poly.entity_id
_entity_poly.type
_entity_poly.pdbx_seq_one_letter_code
_entity_poly.pdbx_strand_id
1 'polypeptide(L)'
;MLTAIVGTKWGDEGKGRMVDLLSKNYDIVVRYQGGNNAGHTVINEKGKFIMNLMPSGILRDETVNVLGPGIVIDLEHLFGEAMKLREAGIEISPDHLKISDRATICMPYHKLLDGLEEDRLGDKKFGSTRRGISPVYADKYMKKTIRMGDLLHWDTLRDRLEGIVEWKNLTVEKGYGHEAIKVEDMMMWLEEYGKFFTPYICNTTEYLSDAIKSGKSVIFEAQLGALRDIDFGIYPYTSASTTLAAYAPIGAGIPFAKLDESIGIMKAYSSCVGEGPFTCELFGAEGDSLREAGGEYGAATGRPRRVGGFDVVASRYGALVQGCTYIALTKLDVLSYLKQIPVCVAYELDGKRIDYFPSDIDELEAAKPVYEYLPGFNCDISNCRSVEDLPKEALDYIRYIEKAVNCPIKYVSVGAEREAYIKMF
;
A
#
# COMPACT_ATOMS: atom_id res chain seq x y z
N MET A 1 20.70 -2.01 -8.87
CA MET A 1 19.34 -1.90 -9.47
C MET A 1 18.37 -1.38 -8.43
N LEU A 2 17.58 -0.37 -8.79
CA LEU A 2 16.62 0.31 -7.92
C LEU A 2 15.21 0.14 -8.49
N THR A 3 14.36 -0.66 -7.85
CA THR A 3 13.05 -1.06 -8.38
C THR A 3 11.93 -0.68 -7.41
N ALA A 4 10.94 0.07 -7.87
CA ALA A 4 9.74 0.35 -7.09
C ALA A 4 8.62 -0.68 -7.39
N ILE A 5 7.99 -1.20 -6.33
CA ILE A 5 6.81 -2.07 -6.43
C ILE A 5 5.61 -1.26 -5.94
N VAL A 6 4.73 -0.90 -6.85
CA VAL A 6 3.64 0.05 -6.61
C VAL A 6 2.27 -0.50 -7.01
N GLY A 7 1.21 -0.01 -6.38
CA GLY A 7 -0.16 -0.32 -6.78
C GLY A 7 -0.65 0.62 -7.87
N THR A 8 -1.36 0.10 -8.85
CA THR A 8 -1.83 0.91 -9.98
C THR A 8 -3.26 1.44 -9.81
N LYS A 9 -4.06 0.86 -8.91
CA LYS A 9 -5.48 1.22 -8.73
C LYS A 9 -5.78 1.64 -7.28
N TRP A 10 -6.78 1.03 -6.65
CA TRP A 10 -7.25 1.39 -5.29
C TRP A 10 -6.46 0.76 -4.14
N GLY A 11 -5.45 -0.04 -4.41
CA GLY A 11 -4.72 -0.81 -3.39
C GLY A 11 -5.17 -2.27 -3.33
N ASP A 12 -4.56 -3.03 -2.41
CA ASP A 12 -4.83 -4.47 -2.21
C ASP A 12 -4.59 -5.35 -3.46
N GLU A 13 -3.69 -4.90 -4.36
CA GLU A 13 -3.36 -5.62 -5.59
C GLU A 13 -2.40 -6.80 -5.39
N GLY A 14 -1.86 -6.99 -4.16
CA GLY A 14 -0.92 -8.08 -3.87
C GLY A 14 0.56 -7.67 -3.90
N LYS A 15 0.86 -6.40 -3.59
CA LYS A 15 2.23 -5.86 -3.57
C LYS A 15 3.18 -6.63 -2.64
N GLY A 16 2.78 -6.89 -1.40
CA GLY A 16 3.62 -7.58 -0.43
C GLY A 16 4.08 -8.95 -0.92
N ARG A 17 3.19 -9.72 -1.58
CA ARG A 17 3.55 -10.99 -2.21
C ARG A 17 4.58 -10.81 -3.32
N MET A 18 4.41 -9.79 -4.17
CA MET A 18 5.38 -9.54 -5.25
C MET A 18 6.73 -9.07 -4.70
N VAL A 19 6.73 -8.27 -3.62
CA VAL A 19 7.97 -7.90 -2.93
C VAL A 19 8.66 -9.13 -2.34
N ASP A 20 7.93 -9.99 -1.62
CA ASP A 20 8.48 -11.24 -1.08
C ASP A 20 9.05 -12.15 -2.18
N LEU A 21 8.33 -12.29 -3.29
CA LEU A 21 8.80 -13.08 -4.44
C LEU A 21 10.10 -12.53 -5.02
N LEU A 22 10.15 -11.21 -5.27
CA LEU A 22 11.26 -10.58 -5.98
C LEU A 22 12.44 -10.30 -5.05
N SER A 23 12.23 -10.14 -3.75
CA SER A 23 13.28 -9.79 -2.77
C SER A 23 14.42 -10.81 -2.71
N LYS A 24 14.21 -12.05 -3.16
CA LYS A 24 15.29 -13.04 -3.32
C LYS A 24 16.46 -12.58 -4.22
N ASN A 25 16.21 -11.61 -5.09
CA ASN A 25 17.20 -11.06 -6.01
C ASN A 25 17.69 -9.66 -5.62
N TYR A 26 17.33 -9.20 -4.42
CA TYR A 26 17.64 -7.86 -3.94
C TYR A 26 18.26 -7.90 -2.55
N ASP A 27 19.21 -7.02 -2.32
CA ASP A 27 19.91 -6.91 -1.04
C ASP A 27 19.09 -6.19 0.03
N ILE A 28 18.23 -5.22 -0.39
CA ILE A 28 17.53 -4.33 0.54
C ILE A 28 16.08 -4.14 0.11
N VAL A 29 15.16 -4.15 1.08
CA VAL A 29 13.76 -3.76 0.91
C VAL A 29 13.45 -2.53 1.75
N VAL A 30 12.90 -1.48 1.15
CA VAL A 30 12.60 -0.20 1.80
C VAL A 30 11.11 0.11 1.75
N ARG A 31 10.48 0.29 2.91
CA ARG A 31 9.17 0.94 3.04
C ARG A 31 9.38 2.45 3.05
N TYR A 32 8.77 3.18 2.13
CA TYR A 32 9.08 4.59 1.89
C TYR A 32 7.92 5.56 2.14
N GLN A 33 6.69 5.06 2.36
CA GLN A 33 5.52 5.91 2.59
C GLN A 33 4.41 5.15 3.33
N GLY A 34 3.38 5.89 3.80
CA GLY A 34 2.24 5.32 4.51
C GLY A 34 2.56 5.01 5.97
N GLY A 35 1.76 4.19 6.59
CA GLY A 35 1.88 3.75 7.98
C GLY A 35 1.28 2.35 8.15
N ASN A 36 0.56 2.13 9.26
CA ASN A 36 -0.09 0.85 9.56
C ASN A 36 -1.54 0.73 9.02
N ASN A 37 -1.90 1.54 8.02
CA ASN A 37 -3.26 1.60 7.45
C ASN A 37 -3.55 0.57 6.37
N ALA A 38 -2.54 -0.12 5.82
CA ALA A 38 -2.72 -1.18 4.83
C ALA A 38 -1.92 -2.42 5.23
N GLY A 39 -2.50 -3.60 5.05
CA GLY A 39 -1.85 -4.88 5.37
C GLY A 39 -1.30 -5.57 4.13
N HIS A 40 -0.06 -6.03 4.21
CA HIS A 40 0.56 -6.91 3.22
C HIS A 40 0.52 -8.35 3.72
N THR A 41 -0.22 -9.20 3.01
CA THR A 41 -0.28 -10.62 3.33
C THR A 41 0.75 -11.38 2.50
N VAL A 42 1.62 -12.12 3.17
CA VAL A 42 2.59 -13.04 2.58
C VAL A 42 2.34 -14.44 3.14
N ILE A 43 2.34 -15.44 2.26
CA ILE A 43 2.22 -16.86 2.61
C ILE A 43 3.49 -17.55 2.13
N ASN A 44 4.22 -18.17 3.04
CA ASN A 44 5.43 -18.92 2.74
C ASN A 44 5.47 -20.22 3.59
N GLU A 45 6.58 -20.94 3.54
CA GLU A 45 6.83 -22.19 4.28
C GLU A 45 6.77 -22.02 5.80
N LYS A 46 7.03 -20.79 6.33
CA LYS A 46 6.97 -20.47 7.75
C LYS A 46 5.54 -20.11 8.22
N GLY A 47 4.61 -19.90 7.28
CA GLY A 47 3.21 -19.58 7.60
C GLY A 47 2.60 -18.42 6.83
N LYS A 48 1.49 -17.89 7.37
CA LYS A 48 0.79 -16.71 6.85
C LYS A 48 1.08 -15.51 7.73
N PHE A 49 1.65 -14.47 7.15
CA PHE A 49 2.00 -13.23 7.81
C PHE A 49 1.19 -12.06 7.24
N ILE A 50 0.67 -11.22 8.13
CA ILE A 50 0.00 -9.97 7.76
C ILE A 50 0.81 -8.85 8.40
N MET A 51 1.52 -8.07 7.58
CA MET A 51 2.38 -6.99 8.00
C MET A 51 1.83 -5.65 7.52
N ASN A 52 1.83 -4.64 8.39
CA ASN A 52 1.40 -3.29 8.05
C ASN A 52 2.59 -2.33 7.96
N LEU A 53 3.54 -2.42 8.88
CA LEU A 53 4.74 -1.58 8.94
C LEU A 53 6.00 -2.33 8.53
N MET A 54 6.16 -3.58 8.97
CA MET A 54 7.33 -4.37 8.58
C MET A 54 7.39 -4.54 7.07
N PRO A 55 8.57 -4.33 6.45
CA PRO A 55 8.77 -4.64 5.04
C PRO A 55 8.60 -6.13 4.77
N SER A 56 8.06 -6.48 3.60
CA SER A 56 7.84 -7.89 3.24
C SER A 56 9.14 -8.70 3.10
N GLY A 57 10.26 -8.04 2.90
CA GLY A 57 11.59 -8.65 2.85
C GLY A 57 12.09 -9.22 4.19
N ILE A 58 11.47 -8.84 5.33
CA ILE A 58 11.84 -9.33 6.66
C ILE A 58 11.70 -10.87 6.81
N LEU A 59 10.94 -11.48 5.94
CA LEU A 59 10.76 -12.93 5.90
C LEU A 59 11.93 -13.68 5.26
N ARG A 60 13.01 -12.97 4.86
CA ARG A 60 14.22 -13.51 4.25
C ARG A 60 15.43 -13.12 5.08
N ASP A 61 16.20 -14.10 5.50
CA ASP A 61 17.33 -13.93 6.42
C ASP A 61 18.49 -13.12 5.81
N GLU A 62 18.59 -13.08 4.46
CA GLU A 62 19.68 -12.40 3.73
C GLU A 62 19.33 -10.95 3.33
N THR A 63 18.10 -10.50 3.56
CA THR A 63 17.60 -9.20 3.08
C THR A 63 17.60 -8.18 4.23
N VAL A 64 18.23 -7.04 4.01
CA VAL A 64 18.12 -5.91 4.94
C VAL A 64 16.84 -5.13 4.68
N ASN A 65 16.13 -4.81 5.74
CA ASN A 65 14.85 -4.12 5.69
C ASN A 65 14.98 -2.71 6.25
N VAL A 66 14.41 -1.72 5.58
CA VAL A 66 14.53 -0.32 5.95
C VAL A 66 13.15 0.34 6.05
N LEU A 67 12.89 1.01 7.16
CA LEU A 67 11.80 1.96 7.29
C LEU A 67 12.36 3.37 7.01
N GLY A 68 12.02 3.91 5.85
CA GLY A 68 12.55 5.19 5.38
C GLY A 68 11.92 6.41 6.08
N PRO A 69 12.45 7.64 5.84
CA PRO A 69 11.94 8.87 6.46
C PRO A 69 10.53 9.27 6.01
N GLY A 70 10.03 8.69 4.92
CA GLY A 70 8.69 8.97 4.40
C GLY A 70 7.57 8.22 5.11
N ILE A 71 7.87 7.14 5.85
CA ILE A 71 6.88 6.37 6.59
C ILE A 71 6.50 7.07 7.91
N VAL A 72 5.29 6.79 8.40
CA VAL A 72 4.85 7.16 9.75
C VAL A 72 4.68 5.89 10.60
N ILE A 73 5.28 5.86 11.78
CA ILE A 73 5.48 4.64 12.57
C ILE A 73 4.63 4.69 13.85
N ASP A 74 3.63 3.82 13.93
CA ASP A 74 2.96 3.48 15.18
C ASP A 74 3.83 2.46 15.92
N LEU A 75 4.47 2.88 17.00
CA LEU A 75 5.45 2.07 17.74
C LEU A 75 4.84 0.82 18.36
N GLU A 76 3.65 0.96 18.95
CA GLU A 76 2.91 -0.17 19.54
C GLU A 76 2.60 -1.23 18.49
N HIS A 77 2.12 -0.79 17.32
CA HIS A 77 1.81 -1.70 16.22
C HIS A 77 3.06 -2.38 15.68
N LEU A 78 4.14 -1.62 15.44
CA LEU A 78 5.41 -2.15 14.96
C LEU A 78 6.03 -3.15 15.96
N PHE A 79 5.92 -2.85 17.27
CA PHE A 79 6.37 -3.75 18.33
C PHE A 79 5.58 -5.06 18.30
N GLY A 80 4.26 -5.00 18.18
CA GLY A 80 3.41 -6.19 18.06
C GLY A 80 3.74 -7.04 16.83
N GLU A 81 4.06 -6.42 15.68
CA GLU A 81 4.54 -7.14 14.49
C GLU A 81 5.90 -7.80 14.75
N ALA A 82 6.85 -7.09 15.36
CA ALA A 82 8.17 -7.61 15.66
C ALA A 82 8.10 -8.83 16.60
N MET A 83 7.24 -8.78 17.62
CA MET A 83 7.08 -9.91 18.56
C MET A 83 6.49 -11.14 17.86
N LYS A 84 5.43 -10.97 17.05
CA LYS A 84 4.82 -12.08 16.27
C LYS A 84 5.82 -12.73 15.32
N LEU A 85 6.65 -11.92 14.66
CA LEU A 85 7.67 -12.44 13.75
C LEU A 85 8.75 -13.22 14.51
N ARG A 86 9.19 -12.73 15.68
CA ARG A 86 10.14 -13.45 16.55
C ARG A 86 9.58 -14.78 17.06
N GLU A 87 8.31 -14.80 17.47
CA GLU A 87 7.60 -16.03 17.89
C GLU A 87 7.53 -17.06 16.75
N ALA A 88 7.45 -16.60 15.52
CA ALA A 88 7.50 -17.45 14.32
C ALA A 88 8.94 -17.84 13.90
N GLY A 89 9.96 -17.51 14.70
CA GLY A 89 11.36 -17.85 14.43
C GLY A 89 12.03 -16.96 13.37
N ILE A 90 11.51 -15.75 13.15
CA ILE A 90 12.12 -14.78 12.23
C ILE A 90 13.01 -13.84 13.05
N GLU A 91 14.27 -13.73 12.65
CA GLU A 91 15.23 -12.85 13.32
C GLU A 91 14.91 -11.38 13.04
N ILE A 92 14.76 -10.60 14.12
CA ILE A 92 14.62 -9.15 14.07
C ILE A 92 15.78 -8.56 14.86
N SER A 93 16.82 -8.18 14.16
CA SER A 93 18.02 -7.56 14.72
C SER A 93 18.34 -6.24 14.03
N PRO A 94 19.21 -5.37 14.61
CA PRO A 94 19.65 -4.14 13.95
C PRO A 94 20.39 -4.37 12.62
N ASP A 95 20.89 -5.57 12.36
CA ASP A 95 21.49 -5.92 11.08
C ASP A 95 20.45 -6.20 9.99
N HIS A 96 19.29 -6.73 10.37
CA HIS A 96 18.20 -7.06 9.44
C HIS A 96 17.13 -5.96 9.29
N LEU A 97 16.97 -5.10 10.31
CA LEU A 97 16.01 -3.99 10.30
C LEU A 97 16.71 -2.68 10.65
N LYS A 98 16.53 -1.67 9.81
CA LYS A 98 17.00 -0.30 10.05
C LYS A 98 15.83 0.67 9.98
N ILE A 99 15.79 1.60 10.93
CA ILE A 99 14.72 2.59 11.03
C ILE A 99 15.34 3.98 10.91
N SER A 100 14.81 4.78 9.98
CA SER A 100 15.29 6.13 9.79
C SER A 100 15.08 7.00 11.05
N ASP A 101 16.13 7.66 11.49
CA ASP A 101 16.10 8.70 12.51
C ASP A 101 15.10 9.83 12.18
N ARG A 102 14.81 10.05 10.89
CA ARG A 102 13.88 11.05 10.38
C ARG A 102 12.45 10.57 10.22
N ALA A 103 12.17 9.27 10.40
CA ALA A 103 10.81 8.75 10.33
C ALA A 103 9.95 9.34 11.46
N THR A 104 8.71 9.68 11.13
CA THR A 104 7.78 10.32 12.07
C THR A 104 7.06 9.27 12.91
N ILE A 105 6.93 9.50 14.22
CA ILE A 105 6.15 8.64 15.11
C ILE A 105 4.66 9.01 15.02
N CYS A 106 3.82 8.03 14.74
CA CYS A 106 2.38 8.14 14.85
C CYS A 106 1.98 7.90 16.32
N MET A 107 1.80 8.99 17.05
CA MET A 107 1.46 8.98 18.48
C MET A 107 0.01 8.56 18.72
N PRO A 108 -0.37 8.07 19.91
CA PRO A 108 -1.75 7.68 20.24
C PRO A 108 -2.78 8.76 19.95
N TYR A 109 -2.45 10.03 20.16
CA TYR A 109 -3.35 11.14 19.89
C TYR A 109 -3.67 11.33 18.39
N HIS A 110 -2.83 10.86 17.48
CA HIS A 110 -3.17 10.87 16.05
C HIS A 110 -4.29 9.89 15.75
N LYS A 111 -4.27 8.69 16.36
CA LYS A 111 -5.36 7.71 16.27
C LYS A 111 -6.66 8.25 16.87
N LEU A 112 -6.56 8.92 18.02
CA LEU A 112 -7.69 9.59 18.67
C LEU A 112 -8.31 10.64 17.75
N LEU A 113 -7.52 11.56 17.20
CA LEU A 113 -7.99 12.63 16.31
C LEU A 113 -8.63 12.09 15.02
N ASP A 114 -8.06 11.04 14.44
CA ASP A 114 -8.62 10.37 13.25
C ASP A 114 -10.01 9.79 13.57
N GLY A 115 -10.15 9.16 14.74
CA GLY A 115 -11.43 8.66 15.22
C GLY A 115 -12.47 9.74 15.46
N LEU A 116 -12.10 10.81 16.18
CA LEU A 116 -12.97 11.93 16.48
C LEU A 116 -13.48 12.65 15.22
N GLU A 117 -12.62 12.79 14.19
CA GLU A 117 -13.02 13.41 12.94
C GLU A 117 -14.00 12.52 12.14
N GLU A 118 -13.74 11.22 12.02
CA GLU A 118 -14.68 10.29 11.38
C GLU A 118 -16.04 10.27 12.08
N ASP A 119 -16.05 10.31 13.43
CA ASP A 119 -17.28 10.37 14.20
C ASP A 119 -18.04 11.71 14.00
N ARG A 120 -17.31 12.83 13.93
CA ARG A 120 -17.87 14.16 13.63
C ARG A 120 -18.50 14.24 12.25
N LEU A 121 -17.89 13.61 11.25
CA LEU A 121 -18.38 13.59 9.87
C LEU A 121 -19.64 12.74 9.69
N GLY A 122 -19.87 11.73 10.54
CA GLY A 122 -21.06 10.89 10.47
C GLY A 122 -21.26 10.23 9.11
N ASP A 123 -22.35 10.57 8.41
CA ASP A 123 -22.64 10.01 7.08
C ASP A 123 -21.72 10.53 5.98
N LYS A 124 -21.00 11.64 6.22
CA LYS A 124 -20.01 12.21 5.29
C LYS A 124 -18.58 11.73 5.54
N LYS A 125 -18.41 10.67 6.33
CA LYS A 125 -17.10 10.10 6.64
C LYS A 125 -16.36 9.64 5.39
N PHE A 126 -15.03 9.71 5.44
CA PHE A 126 -14.16 9.23 4.36
C PHE A 126 -13.91 7.72 4.39
N GLY A 127 -14.30 7.04 5.46
CA GLY A 127 -14.02 5.62 5.68
C GLY A 127 -12.58 5.39 6.13
N SER A 128 -12.04 6.28 6.97
CA SER A 128 -10.70 6.15 7.54
C SER A 128 -10.52 4.82 8.27
N THR A 129 -9.29 4.32 8.25
CA THR A 129 -8.88 3.14 9.04
C THR A 129 -8.74 3.43 10.53
N ARG A 130 -8.91 4.70 10.95
CA ARG A 130 -8.70 5.19 12.32
C ARG A 130 -7.29 4.89 12.86
N ARG A 131 -6.30 4.86 11.97
CA ARG A 131 -4.89 4.62 12.31
C ARG A 131 -4.06 5.90 12.45
N GLY A 132 -4.71 7.06 12.39
CA GLY A 132 -4.08 8.35 12.61
C GLY A 132 -3.25 8.86 11.43
N ILE A 133 -3.45 8.32 10.23
CA ILE A 133 -2.61 8.62 9.08
C ILE A 133 -2.75 10.08 8.64
N SER A 134 -3.97 10.57 8.43
CA SER A 134 -4.18 11.97 8.05
C SER A 134 -3.69 12.95 9.11
N PRO A 135 -4.00 12.79 10.41
CA PRO A 135 -3.48 13.66 11.46
C PRO A 135 -1.95 13.68 11.55
N VAL A 136 -1.28 12.53 11.46
CA VAL A 136 0.19 12.49 11.60
C VAL A 136 0.91 13.11 10.39
N TYR A 137 0.39 12.94 9.17
CA TYR A 137 0.95 13.61 8.00
C TYR A 137 0.69 15.12 8.03
N ALA A 138 -0.51 15.57 8.44
CA ALA A 138 -0.79 16.98 8.66
C ALA A 138 0.23 17.60 9.65
N ASP A 139 0.46 16.94 10.77
CA ASP A 139 1.42 17.40 11.77
C ASP A 139 2.87 17.39 11.29
N LYS A 140 3.24 16.41 10.47
CA LYS A 140 4.56 16.38 9.83
C LYS A 140 4.83 17.66 9.03
N TYR A 141 3.87 18.10 8.22
CA TYR A 141 3.99 19.34 7.45
C TYR A 141 3.86 20.60 8.31
N MET A 142 3.11 20.54 9.41
CA MET A 142 3.05 21.60 10.41
C MET A 142 4.29 21.63 11.34
N LYS A 143 5.21 20.67 11.22
CA LYS A 143 6.43 20.52 12.05
C LYS A 143 6.12 20.32 13.54
N LYS A 144 5.04 19.59 13.84
CA LYS A 144 4.51 19.31 15.18
C LYS A 144 4.55 17.81 15.48
N THR A 145 5.70 17.16 15.22
CA THR A 145 5.84 15.72 15.40
C THR A 145 7.09 15.34 16.17
N ILE A 146 7.05 14.17 16.78
CA ILE A 146 8.21 13.45 17.30
C ILE A 146 8.73 12.53 16.20
N ARG A 147 10.05 12.46 16.03
CA ARG A 147 10.72 11.56 15.09
C ARG A 147 11.41 10.40 15.83
N MET A 148 11.73 9.35 15.11
CA MET A 148 12.47 8.22 15.70
C MET A 148 13.80 8.65 16.30
N GLY A 149 14.53 9.58 15.68
CA GLY A 149 15.78 10.12 16.22
C GLY A 149 15.65 10.83 17.56
N ASP A 150 14.47 11.35 17.90
CA ASP A 150 14.23 11.99 19.20
C ASP A 150 14.29 10.98 20.34
N LEU A 151 14.05 9.67 20.06
CA LEU A 151 14.21 8.58 21.03
C LEU A 151 15.67 8.31 21.44
N LEU A 152 16.63 8.91 20.77
CA LEU A 152 18.04 8.87 21.14
C LEU A 152 18.39 9.95 22.17
N HIS A 153 17.46 10.90 22.47
CA HIS A 153 17.68 12.09 23.30
C HIS A 153 16.53 12.27 24.30
N TRP A 154 16.38 11.34 25.22
CA TRP A 154 15.29 11.29 26.21
C TRP A 154 15.24 12.50 27.16
N ASP A 155 16.37 13.14 27.39
CA ASP A 155 16.52 14.33 28.23
C ASP A 155 15.83 15.58 27.63
N THR A 156 15.74 15.68 26.30
CA THR A 156 15.08 16.79 25.59
C THR A 156 13.73 16.43 25.00
N LEU A 157 13.40 15.13 24.97
CA LEU A 157 12.17 14.62 24.36
C LEU A 157 10.92 15.12 25.08
N ARG A 158 10.95 15.15 26.42
CA ARG A 158 9.82 15.63 27.24
C ARG A 158 9.43 17.06 26.91
N ASP A 159 10.39 17.99 26.92
CA ASP A 159 10.14 19.41 26.67
C ASP A 159 9.51 19.63 25.29
N ARG A 160 9.99 18.87 24.27
CA ARG A 160 9.43 18.90 22.93
C ARG A 160 8.00 18.38 22.90
N LEU A 161 7.73 17.28 23.59
CA LEU A 161 6.42 16.65 23.64
C LEU A 161 5.41 17.55 24.38
N GLU A 162 5.80 18.23 25.46
CA GLU A 162 4.97 19.18 26.20
C GLU A 162 4.41 20.26 25.28
N GLY A 163 5.25 20.93 24.47
CA GLY A 163 4.80 21.95 23.53
C GLY A 163 3.91 21.40 22.41
N ILE A 164 4.10 20.14 22.01
CA ILE A 164 3.23 19.48 21.02
C ILE A 164 1.87 19.14 21.64
N VAL A 165 1.84 18.57 22.83
CA VAL A 165 0.61 18.17 23.54
C VAL A 165 -0.22 19.39 23.92
N GLU A 166 0.40 20.47 24.40
CA GLU A 166 -0.28 21.74 24.65
C GLU A 166 -1.03 22.22 23.39
N TRP A 167 -0.34 22.25 22.26
CA TRP A 167 -0.95 22.63 20.99
C TRP A 167 -2.05 21.67 20.53
N LYS A 168 -1.86 20.37 20.72
CA LYS A 168 -2.87 19.35 20.37
C LYS A 168 -4.14 19.47 21.19
N ASN A 169 -4.02 19.79 22.48
CA ASN A 169 -5.15 19.97 23.37
C ASN A 169 -6.05 21.15 22.97
N LEU A 170 -5.54 22.13 22.21
CA LEU A 170 -6.40 23.15 21.59
C LEU A 170 -7.46 22.53 20.67
N THR A 171 -7.09 21.50 19.91
CA THR A 171 -8.02 20.80 19.03
C THR A 171 -8.83 19.76 19.79
N VAL A 172 -8.20 18.96 20.64
CA VAL A 172 -8.85 17.86 21.37
C VAL A 172 -9.90 18.40 22.36
N GLU A 173 -9.54 19.34 23.21
CA GLU A 173 -10.46 19.90 24.22
C GLU A 173 -11.41 20.93 23.59
N LYS A 174 -10.88 21.94 22.87
CA LYS A 174 -11.69 23.07 22.39
C LYS A 174 -12.45 22.74 21.11
N GLY A 175 -11.87 21.94 20.24
CA GLY A 175 -12.48 21.54 18.95
C GLY A 175 -13.47 20.40 19.11
N TYR A 176 -13.05 19.32 19.76
CA TYR A 176 -13.83 18.11 19.87
C TYR A 176 -14.53 17.92 21.24
N GLY A 177 -14.19 18.74 22.25
CA GLY A 177 -14.76 18.60 23.61
C GLY A 177 -14.33 17.29 24.31
N HIS A 178 -13.22 16.70 23.90
CA HIS A 178 -12.69 15.49 24.49
C HIS A 178 -11.75 15.80 25.66
N GLU A 179 -11.49 14.80 26.52
CA GLU A 179 -10.52 14.95 27.60
C GLU A 179 -9.10 15.28 27.06
N ALA A 180 -8.38 16.11 27.81
CA ALA A 180 -7.03 16.51 27.46
C ALA A 180 -6.08 15.32 27.40
N ILE A 181 -5.18 15.33 26.40
CA ILE A 181 -4.05 14.42 26.32
C ILE A 181 -3.07 14.78 27.44
N LYS A 182 -2.56 13.79 28.17
CA LYS A 182 -1.55 13.96 29.21
C LYS A 182 -0.18 13.63 28.68
N VAL A 183 0.79 14.48 28.96
CA VAL A 183 2.19 14.28 28.57
C VAL A 183 2.75 12.99 29.16
N GLU A 184 2.39 12.70 30.40
CA GLU A 184 2.84 11.52 31.15
C GLU A 184 2.41 10.22 30.43
N ASP A 185 1.19 10.15 29.95
CA ASP A 185 0.67 8.97 29.22
C ASP A 185 1.45 8.77 27.92
N MET A 186 1.75 9.87 27.21
CA MET A 186 2.53 9.84 25.98
C MET A 186 3.99 9.43 26.24
N MET A 187 4.60 9.93 27.33
CA MET A 187 5.94 9.54 27.71
C MET A 187 6.02 8.06 28.10
N MET A 188 5.07 7.56 28.90
CA MET A 188 5.01 6.13 29.26
C MET A 188 4.88 5.26 28.02
N TRP A 189 4.02 5.64 27.06
CA TRP A 189 3.87 4.90 25.79
C TRP A 189 5.16 4.90 24.96
N LEU A 190 5.85 6.04 24.87
CA LEU A 190 7.15 6.12 24.19
C LEU A 190 8.21 5.25 24.89
N GLU A 191 8.22 5.22 26.22
CA GLU A 191 9.14 4.37 26.99
C GLU A 191 8.87 2.88 26.78
N GLU A 192 7.60 2.49 26.82
CA GLU A 192 7.18 1.09 26.67
C GLU A 192 7.57 0.53 25.30
N TYR A 193 7.21 1.25 24.24
CA TYR A 193 7.37 0.74 22.87
C TYR A 193 8.62 1.30 22.15
N GLY A 194 9.02 2.53 22.45
CA GLY A 194 10.10 3.21 21.74
C GLY A 194 11.49 2.74 22.12
N LYS A 195 11.73 2.43 23.41
CA LYS A 195 13.05 1.94 23.87
C LYS A 195 13.50 0.68 23.16
N PHE A 196 12.57 -0.21 22.81
CA PHE A 196 12.88 -1.42 22.06
C PHE A 196 13.53 -1.13 20.71
N PHE A 197 13.11 -0.06 20.03
CA PHE A 197 13.58 0.28 18.69
C PHE A 197 14.84 1.15 18.69
N THR A 198 15.31 1.64 19.82
CA THR A 198 16.53 2.48 19.90
C THR A 198 17.74 1.89 19.16
N PRO A 199 18.06 0.60 19.26
CA PRO A 199 19.21 0.01 18.55
C PRO A 199 19.04 -0.06 17.03
N TYR A 200 17.81 0.06 16.51
CA TYR A 200 17.48 -0.02 15.08
C TYR A 200 17.55 1.33 14.39
N ILE A 201 17.60 2.43 15.16
CA ILE A 201 17.57 3.80 14.64
C ILE A 201 18.93 4.17 14.08
N CYS A 202 18.95 4.63 12.83
CA CYS A 202 20.18 5.08 12.19
C CYS A 202 19.90 6.15 11.09
N ASN A 203 20.97 6.76 10.59
CA ASN A 203 20.91 7.60 9.39
C ASN A 203 20.77 6.73 8.14
N THR A 204 19.53 6.40 7.78
CA THR A 204 19.25 5.55 6.60
C THR A 204 19.66 6.19 5.28
N THR A 205 19.80 7.51 5.21
CA THR A 205 20.29 8.22 4.01
C THR A 205 21.74 7.84 3.72
N GLU A 206 22.61 7.87 4.71
CA GLU A 206 24.01 7.44 4.55
C GLU A 206 24.07 5.94 4.26
N TYR A 207 23.38 5.14 5.06
CA TYR A 207 23.35 3.69 4.87
C TYR A 207 22.97 3.30 3.43
N LEU A 208 21.85 3.81 2.91
CA LEU A 208 21.39 3.49 1.56
C LEU A 208 22.30 4.08 0.47
N SER A 209 22.86 5.28 0.69
CA SER A 209 23.82 5.88 -0.23
C SER A 209 25.07 5.00 -0.41
N ASP A 210 25.61 4.50 0.70
CA ASP A 210 26.82 3.66 0.66
C ASP A 210 26.51 2.26 0.12
N ALA A 211 25.36 1.70 0.45
CA ALA A 211 24.86 0.45 -0.12
C ALA A 211 24.75 0.54 -1.66
N ILE A 212 24.14 1.60 -2.19
CA ILE A 212 24.01 1.81 -3.64
C ILE A 212 25.37 2.00 -4.30
N LYS A 213 26.28 2.79 -3.72
CA LYS A 213 27.63 2.99 -4.23
C LYS A 213 28.41 1.67 -4.28
N SER A 214 28.16 0.77 -3.32
CA SER A 214 28.77 -0.57 -3.30
C SER A 214 28.12 -1.58 -4.23
N GLY A 215 27.13 -1.15 -5.04
CA GLY A 215 26.45 -1.98 -6.03
C GLY A 215 25.26 -2.78 -5.52
N LYS A 216 24.82 -2.52 -4.28
CA LYS A 216 23.64 -3.18 -3.69
C LYS A 216 22.38 -2.82 -4.44
N SER A 217 21.48 -3.80 -4.56
CA SER A 217 20.17 -3.67 -5.18
C SER A 217 19.08 -3.38 -4.14
N VAL A 218 18.11 -2.52 -4.52
CA VAL A 218 17.06 -2.06 -3.60
C VAL A 218 15.68 -2.21 -4.22
N ILE A 219 14.76 -2.81 -3.48
CA ILE A 219 13.31 -2.74 -3.74
C ILE A 219 12.68 -1.67 -2.84
N PHE A 220 11.87 -0.82 -3.43
CA PHE A 220 10.99 0.11 -2.73
C PHE A 220 9.58 -0.45 -2.70
N GLU A 221 9.08 -0.75 -1.51
CA GLU A 221 7.77 -1.34 -1.26
C GLU A 221 6.75 -0.25 -0.92
N ALA A 222 5.79 -0.01 -1.83
CA ALA A 222 4.70 0.94 -1.64
C ALA A 222 3.54 0.33 -0.83
N GLN A 223 2.73 1.21 -0.27
CA GLN A 223 1.38 0.91 0.21
C GLN A 223 0.32 1.49 -0.71
N LEU A 224 -0.91 0.95 -0.65
CA LEU A 224 -2.06 1.41 -1.41
C LEU A 224 -1.80 1.38 -2.94
N GLY A 225 -2.45 2.23 -3.69
CA GLY A 225 -2.30 2.35 -5.14
C GLY A 225 -2.47 3.78 -5.62
N ALA A 226 -2.24 4.02 -6.90
CA ALA A 226 -2.24 5.35 -7.51
C ALA A 226 -3.53 6.15 -7.23
N LEU A 227 -4.69 5.48 -7.23
CA LEU A 227 -5.99 6.13 -7.00
C LEU A 227 -6.24 6.50 -5.53
N ARG A 228 -5.34 6.13 -4.62
CA ARG A 228 -5.33 6.55 -3.20
C ARG A 228 -4.19 7.53 -2.89
N ASP A 229 -3.49 8.01 -3.91
CA ASP A 229 -2.48 9.06 -3.77
C ASP A 229 -3.12 10.38 -3.36
N ILE A 230 -2.42 11.18 -2.53
CA ILE A 230 -2.97 12.44 -2.00
C ILE A 230 -3.20 13.48 -3.11
N ASP A 231 -2.34 13.51 -4.13
CA ASP A 231 -2.38 14.51 -5.19
C ASP A 231 -3.01 13.99 -6.49
N PHE A 232 -2.82 12.69 -6.81
CA PHE A 232 -3.22 12.08 -8.08
C PHE A 232 -4.37 11.07 -7.93
N GLY A 233 -4.83 10.83 -6.71
CA GLY A 233 -5.93 9.91 -6.43
C GLY A 233 -7.30 10.58 -6.52
N ILE A 234 -8.33 9.82 -6.11
CA ILE A 234 -9.73 10.26 -6.10
C ILE A 234 -10.04 11.13 -4.87
N TYR A 235 -9.38 12.27 -4.74
CA TYR A 235 -9.54 13.19 -3.62
C TYR A 235 -11.02 13.60 -3.44
N PRO A 236 -11.57 13.60 -2.18
CA PRO A 236 -10.87 13.45 -0.89
C PRO A 236 -10.75 12.00 -0.38
N TYR A 237 -11.15 10.99 -1.12
CA TYR A 237 -11.13 9.58 -0.73
C TYR A 237 -9.74 8.96 -0.94
N THR A 238 -8.71 9.62 -0.44
CA THR A 238 -7.29 9.27 -0.61
C THR A 238 -6.64 8.91 0.73
N SER A 239 -5.41 8.41 0.69
CA SER A 239 -4.50 8.44 1.84
C SER A 239 -3.86 9.83 1.93
N ALA A 240 -3.35 10.20 3.10
CA ALA A 240 -2.60 11.43 3.27
C ALA A 240 -1.11 11.28 2.87
N SER A 241 -0.75 10.25 2.15
CA SER A 241 0.63 9.98 1.72
C SER A 241 0.74 9.89 0.20
N THR A 242 1.93 10.16 -0.31
CA THR A 242 2.25 9.98 -1.72
C THR A 242 2.54 8.52 -2.01
N THR A 243 1.67 7.88 -2.81
CA THR A 243 1.75 6.44 -3.15
C THR A 243 2.51 6.15 -4.44
N LEU A 244 3.05 7.17 -5.08
CA LEU A 244 3.69 7.07 -6.39
C LEU A 244 5.12 6.52 -6.31
N ALA A 245 5.54 5.83 -7.38
CA ALA A 245 6.92 5.35 -7.55
C ALA A 245 7.92 6.51 -7.53
N ALA A 246 7.58 7.65 -8.12
CA ALA A 246 8.43 8.84 -8.14
C ALA A 246 8.82 9.35 -6.74
N TYR A 247 8.01 9.07 -5.72
CA TYR A 247 8.30 9.43 -4.33
C TYR A 247 9.23 8.41 -3.64
N ALA A 248 9.43 7.23 -4.19
CA ALA A 248 10.19 6.16 -3.53
C ALA A 248 11.61 6.59 -3.13
N PRO A 249 12.44 7.21 -3.99
CA PRO A 249 13.75 7.69 -3.58
C PRO A 249 13.68 8.78 -2.50
N ILE A 250 12.69 9.68 -2.56
CA ILE A 250 12.49 10.76 -1.58
C ILE A 250 12.10 10.16 -0.23
N GLY A 251 11.07 9.30 -0.22
CA GLY A 251 10.56 8.66 0.97
C GLY A 251 11.53 7.66 1.61
N ALA A 252 12.47 7.10 0.82
CA ALA A 252 13.58 6.28 1.32
C ALA A 252 14.74 7.11 1.89
N GLY A 253 14.80 8.43 1.62
CA GLY A 253 15.86 9.32 2.09
C GLY A 253 17.05 9.44 1.14
N ILE A 254 16.90 9.04 -0.12
CA ILE A 254 17.93 9.11 -1.18
C ILE A 254 17.42 9.86 -2.42
N PRO A 255 17.01 11.15 -2.29
CA PRO A 255 16.34 11.90 -3.35
C PRO A 255 17.16 12.08 -4.64
N PHE A 256 18.47 11.83 -4.58
CA PHE A 256 19.39 11.87 -5.73
C PHE A 256 19.31 10.60 -6.59
N ALA A 257 18.75 9.50 -6.09
CA ALA A 257 18.70 8.24 -6.80
C ALA A 257 17.59 8.23 -7.86
N LYS A 258 17.86 7.53 -8.97
CA LYS A 258 16.88 7.30 -10.04
C LYS A 258 16.44 5.84 -10.02
N LEU A 259 15.17 5.60 -10.20
CA LEU A 259 14.64 4.26 -10.36
C LEU A 259 15.07 3.70 -11.72
N ASP A 260 15.51 2.44 -11.71
CA ASP A 260 15.75 1.67 -12.94
C ASP A 260 14.43 1.07 -13.45
N GLU A 261 13.56 0.61 -12.54
CA GLU A 261 12.27 0.00 -12.85
C GLU A 261 11.17 0.47 -11.90
N SER A 262 9.94 0.61 -12.44
CA SER A 262 8.70 0.74 -11.68
C SER A 262 7.78 -0.40 -12.09
N ILE A 263 7.54 -1.37 -11.19
CA ILE A 263 6.65 -2.51 -11.43
C ILE A 263 5.29 -2.20 -10.82
N GLY A 264 4.30 -1.98 -11.69
CA GLY A 264 2.91 -1.75 -11.31
C GLY A 264 2.20 -3.08 -10.98
N ILE A 265 1.71 -3.22 -9.76
CA ILE A 265 0.88 -4.37 -9.39
C ILE A 265 -0.57 -4.06 -9.74
N MET A 266 -1.19 -4.94 -10.51
CA MET A 266 -2.51 -4.75 -11.09
C MET A 266 -3.33 -6.04 -11.01
N LYS A 267 -4.52 -6.01 -10.41
CA LYS A 267 -5.42 -7.17 -10.45
C LYS A 267 -6.03 -7.37 -11.83
N ALA A 268 -6.25 -8.60 -12.21
CA ALA A 268 -6.97 -8.98 -13.44
C ALA A 268 -8.46 -8.54 -13.45
N TYR A 269 -8.95 -8.00 -12.36
CA TYR A 269 -10.25 -7.34 -12.16
C TYR A 269 -10.06 -6.13 -11.25
N SER A 270 -11.13 -5.47 -10.81
CA SER A 270 -11.03 -4.32 -9.92
C SER A 270 -11.62 -4.62 -8.54
N SER A 271 -10.99 -4.10 -7.50
CA SER A 271 -11.57 -4.09 -6.14
C SER A 271 -11.20 -2.79 -5.44
N CYS A 272 -12.09 -2.36 -4.55
CA CYS A 272 -11.93 -1.13 -3.80
C CYS A 272 -12.32 -1.33 -2.33
N VAL A 273 -11.55 -0.75 -1.42
CA VAL A 273 -11.86 -0.64 0.00
C VAL A 273 -12.07 0.83 0.32
N GLY A 274 -13.06 1.14 1.16
CA GLY A 274 -13.38 2.52 1.55
C GLY A 274 -14.38 3.18 0.60
N GLU A 275 -14.65 4.42 0.87
CA GLU A 275 -15.64 5.24 0.18
C GLU A 275 -15.06 5.85 -1.12
N GLY A 276 -15.92 6.59 -1.83
CA GLY A 276 -15.60 7.28 -3.06
C GLY A 276 -16.02 6.53 -4.33
N PRO A 277 -15.91 7.17 -5.48
CA PRO A 277 -16.34 6.61 -6.76
C PRO A 277 -15.55 5.35 -7.14
N PHE A 278 -16.27 4.37 -7.67
CA PHE A 278 -15.74 3.11 -8.18
C PHE A 278 -16.55 2.74 -9.42
N THR A 279 -16.27 3.41 -10.52
CA THR A 279 -17.09 3.43 -11.74
C THR A 279 -17.38 2.05 -12.32
N CYS A 280 -16.43 1.12 -12.26
CA CYS A 280 -16.58 -0.24 -12.78
C CYS A 280 -17.23 -1.22 -11.78
N GLU A 281 -17.94 -0.76 -10.76
CA GLU A 281 -18.55 -1.63 -9.74
C GLU A 281 -19.59 -2.56 -10.32
N LEU A 282 -19.53 -3.84 -9.93
CA LEU A 282 -20.51 -4.87 -10.23
C LEU A 282 -21.41 -5.12 -9.03
N PHE A 283 -22.70 -5.22 -9.26
CA PHE A 283 -23.71 -5.41 -8.22
C PHE A 283 -24.43 -6.76 -8.36
N GLY A 284 -25.15 -7.16 -7.31
CA GLY A 284 -25.96 -8.38 -7.29
C GLY A 284 -25.11 -9.63 -7.50
N ALA A 285 -25.69 -10.65 -8.13
CA ALA A 285 -25.07 -11.98 -8.24
C ALA A 285 -23.71 -11.97 -8.95
N GLU A 286 -23.48 -11.08 -9.92
CA GLU A 286 -22.21 -10.96 -10.62
C GLU A 286 -21.11 -10.44 -9.69
N GLY A 287 -21.39 -9.36 -8.95
CA GLY A 287 -20.46 -8.82 -7.95
C GLY A 287 -20.20 -9.79 -6.81
N ASP A 288 -21.23 -10.46 -6.29
CA ASP A 288 -21.11 -11.42 -5.21
C ASP A 288 -20.26 -12.62 -5.62
N SER A 289 -20.47 -13.18 -6.82
CA SER A 289 -19.68 -14.28 -7.34
C SER A 289 -18.20 -13.91 -7.50
N LEU A 290 -17.90 -12.70 -7.98
CA LEU A 290 -16.51 -12.22 -8.11
C LEU A 290 -15.87 -11.99 -6.73
N ARG A 291 -16.62 -11.48 -5.78
CA ARG A 291 -16.15 -11.27 -4.39
C ARG A 291 -15.79 -12.60 -3.72
N GLU A 292 -16.67 -13.60 -3.83
CA GLU A 292 -16.40 -14.93 -3.28
C GLU A 292 -15.21 -15.61 -3.96
N ALA A 293 -15.17 -15.63 -5.28
CA ALA A 293 -14.06 -16.23 -6.04
C ALA A 293 -12.72 -15.56 -5.73
N GLY A 294 -12.72 -14.23 -5.55
CA GLY A 294 -11.52 -13.46 -5.24
C GLY A 294 -11.14 -13.47 -3.75
N GLY A 295 -12.00 -13.96 -2.86
CA GLY A 295 -11.82 -13.81 -1.41
C GLY A 295 -11.70 -12.32 -1.03
N GLU A 296 -12.53 -11.46 -1.64
CA GLU A 296 -12.42 -10.02 -1.49
C GLU A 296 -13.09 -9.52 -0.21
N TYR A 297 -12.43 -9.85 0.91
CA TYR A 297 -12.79 -9.45 2.27
C TYR A 297 -11.59 -8.81 2.97
N GLY A 298 -11.86 -7.86 3.86
CA GLY A 298 -10.81 -7.20 4.64
C GLY A 298 -10.11 -8.19 5.58
N ALA A 299 -8.78 -8.29 5.50
CA ALA A 299 -7.99 -9.27 6.26
C ALA A 299 -8.16 -9.13 7.79
N ALA A 300 -8.35 -7.91 8.29
CA ALA A 300 -8.51 -7.63 9.72
C ALA A 300 -9.98 -7.59 10.18
N THR A 301 -10.90 -7.15 9.30
CA THR A 301 -12.29 -6.83 9.67
C THR A 301 -13.32 -7.79 9.07
N GLY A 302 -12.93 -8.60 8.09
CA GLY A 302 -13.88 -9.42 7.30
C GLY A 302 -14.86 -8.60 6.44
N ARG A 303 -14.75 -7.26 6.41
CA ARG A 303 -15.66 -6.39 5.63
C ARG A 303 -15.57 -6.73 4.15
N PRO A 304 -16.72 -6.94 3.45
CA PRO A 304 -16.72 -7.20 2.02
C PRO A 304 -16.16 -6.00 1.26
N ARG A 305 -15.29 -6.26 0.29
CA ARG A 305 -14.78 -5.26 -0.63
C ARG A 305 -15.76 -5.05 -1.78
N ARG A 306 -15.80 -3.84 -2.31
CA ARG A 306 -16.44 -3.53 -3.58
C ARG A 306 -15.62 -4.18 -4.69
N VAL A 307 -16.27 -4.78 -5.67
CA VAL A 307 -15.60 -5.49 -6.78
C VAL A 307 -16.18 -5.02 -8.11
N GLY A 308 -15.38 -5.10 -9.16
CA GLY A 308 -15.78 -4.68 -10.50
C GLY A 308 -14.99 -5.40 -11.58
N GLY A 309 -15.44 -5.26 -12.83
CA GLY A 309 -14.68 -5.73 -13.99
C GLY A 309 -13.30 -5.07 -14.08
N PHE A 310 -12.47 -5.55 -15.00
CA PHE A 310 -11.20 -4.87 -15.26
C PHE A 310 -11.46 -3.47 -15.81
N ASP A 311 -11.00 -2.45 -15.13
CA ASP A 311 -11.16 -1.05 -15.52
C ASP A 311 -9.94 -0.58 -16.32
N VAL A 312 -10.11 -0.47 -17.64
CA VAL A 312 -9.04 -0.03 -18.54
C VAL A 312 -8.67 1.44 -18.30
N VAL A 313 -9.67 2.30 -18.07
CA VAL A 313 -9.45 3.74 -17.90
C VAL A 313 -8.64 4.02 -16.63
N ALA A 314 -9.10 3.49 -15.50
CA ALA A 314 -8.40 3.61 -14.22
C ALA A 314 -7.02 2.93 -14.25
N SER A 315 -6.91 1.75 -14.89
CA SER A 315 -5.65 1.01 -14.97
C SER A 315 -4.60 1.73 -15.82
N ARG A 316 -5.01 2.31 -16.95
CA ARG A 316 -4.13 3.11 -17.83
C ARG A 316 -3.64 4.36 -17.10
N TYR A 317 -4.55 5.07 -16.46
CA TYR A 317 -4.20 6.24 -15.65
C TYR A 317 -3.21 5.88 -14.53
N GLY A 318 -3.52 4.83 -13.77
CA GLY A 318 -2.65 4.41 -12.67
C GLY A 318 -1.26 3.96 -13.14
N ALA A 319 -1.15 3.23 -14.25
CA ALA A 319 0.13 2.86 -14.84
C ALA A 319 0.93 4.09 -15.31
N LEU A 320 0.24 5.09 -15.88
CA LEU A 320 0.84 6.35 -16.33
C LEU A 320 1.43 7.14 -15.16
N VAL A 321 0.64 7.43 -14.11
CA VAL A 321 1.09 8.27 -12.98
C VAL A 321 2.14 7.56 -12.11
N GLN A 322 2.14 6.22 -12.11
CA GLN A 322 3.20 5.42 -11.48
C GLN A 322 4.47 5.34 -12.34
N GLY A 323 4.44 5.79 -13.59
CA GLY A 323 5.58 5.63 -14.50
C GLY A 323 5.97 4.16 -14.66
N CYS A 324 5.00 3.25 -14.78
CA CYS A 324 5.26 1.81 -14.83
C CYS A 324 6.10 1.44 -16.04
N THR A 325 7.22 0.74 -15.81
CA THR A 325 8.01 0.09 -16.86
C THR A 325 7.44 -1.27 -17.21
N TYR A 326 6.87 -1.95 -16.23
CA TYR A 326 6.24 -3.25 -16.35
C TYR A 326 5.03 -3.36 -15.42
N ILE A 327 4.14 -4.31 -15.76
CA ILE A 327 3.02 -4.72 -14.91
C ILE A 327 3.26 -6.14 -14.39
N ALA A 328 2.90 -6.37 -13.13
CA ALA A 328 2.62 -7.69 -12.60
C ALA A 328 1.11 -7.84 -12.44
N LEU A 329 0.51 -8.63 -13.31
CA LEU A 329 -0.92 -8.92 -13.31
C LEU A 329 -1.22 -10.00 -12.26
N THR A 330 -2.04 -9.69 -11.28
CA THR A 330 -2.34 -10.61 -10.16
C THR A 330 -3.76 -11.14 -10.22
N LYS A 331 -3.97 -12.29 -9.56
CA LYS A 331 -5.30 -12.90 -9.40
C LYS A 331 -6.01 -13.24 -10.72
N LEU A 332 -5.27 -13.66 -11.74
CA LEU A 332 -5.87 -14.11 -12.98
C LEU A 332 -6.70 -15.39 -12.76
N ASP A 333 -6.24 -16.27 -11.88
CA ASP A 333 -6.92 -17.50 -11.44
C ASP A 333 -8.34 -17.27 -10.92
N VAL A 334 -8.62 -16.11 -10.33
CA VAL A 334 -9.94 -15.75 -9.82
C VAL A 334 -11.00 -15.72 -10.92
N LEU A 335 -10.60 -15.46 -12.17
CA LEU A 335 -11.51 -15.38 -13.32
C LEU A 335 -11.78 -16.75 -13.97
N SER A 336 -11.22 -17.84 -13.44
CA SER A 336 -11.30 -19.20 -13.98
C SER A 336 -12.73 -19.75 -14.15
N TYR A 337 -13.69 -19.24 -13.39
CA TYR A 337 -15.09 -19.68 -13.45
C TYR A 337 -15.93 -18.95 -14.52
N LEU A 338 -15.40 -17.87 -15.07
CA LEU A 338 -16.14 -16.99 -15.98
C LEU A 338 -16.15 -17.54 -17.40
N LYS A 339 -17.32 -17.55 -18.03
CA LYS A 339 -17.47 -17.78 -19.47
C LYS A 339 -17.21 -16.52 -20.30
N GLN A 340 -17.48 -15.37 -19.70
CA GLN A 340 -17.20 -14.06 -20.25
C GLN A 340 -16.65 -13.14 -19.16
N ILE A 341 -15.59 -12.41 -19.46
CA ILE A 341 -14.90 -11.52 -18.52
C ILE A 341 -15.35 -10.09 -18.78
N PRO A 342 -15.99 -9.42 -17.80
CA PRO A 342 -16.40 -8.02 -17.93
C PRO A 342 -15.19 -7.08 -17.91
N VAL A 343 -15.09 -6.21 -18.91
CA VAL A 343 -14.04 -5.19 -19.02
C VAL A 343 -14.67 -3.83 -19.23
N CYS A 344 -14.45 -2.91 -18.31
CA CYS A 344 -14.84 -1.50 -18.45
C CYS A 344 -13.82 -0.81 -19.36
N VAL A 345 -14.19 -0.61 -20.61
CA VAL A 345 -13.29 -0.13 -21.68
C VAL A 345 -13.27 1.39 -21.82
N ALA A 346 -14.30 2.06 -21.32
CA ALA A 346 -14.45 3.51 -21.35
C ALA A 346 -15.47 3.92 -20.27
N TYR A 347 -15.62 5.22 -20.05
CA TYR A 347 -16.72 5.78 -19.27
C TYR A 347 -17.68 6.54 -20.18
N GLU A 348 -18.92 6.70 -19.72
CA GLU A 348 -19.89 7.62 -20.29
C GLU A 348 -20.12 8.75 -19.28
N LEU A 349 -19.91 9.99 -19.72
CA LEU A 349 -20.16 11.20 -18.95
C LEU A 349 -20.98 12.16 -19.81
N ASP A 350 -22.14 12.60 -19.30
CA ASP A 350 -23.09 13.48 -20.02
C ASP A 350 -23.46 12.97 -21.42
N GLY A 351 -23.64 11.65 -21.55
CA GLY A 351 -23.99 11.01 -22.83
C GLY A 351 -22.84 10.92 -23.84
N LYS A 352 -21.61 11.24 -23.40
CA LYS A 352 -20.39 11.15 -24.23
C LYS A 352 -19.48 10.06 -23.70
N ARG A 353 -18.96 9.23 -24.60
CA ARG A 353 -17.91 8.26 -24.27
C ARG A 353 -16.58 8.99 -24.09
N ILE A 354 -15.94 8.74 -22.96
CA ILE A 354 -14.61 9.23 -22.61
C ILE A 354 -13.68 8.05 -22.33
N ASP A 355 -12.39 8.19 -22.63
CA ASP A 355 -11.34 7.18 -22.44
C ASP A 355 -10.22 7.67 -21.51
N TYR A 356 -10.38 8.83 -20.88
CA TYR A 356 -9.53 9.38 -19.84
C TYR A 356 -10.17 9.25 -18.47
N PHE A 357 -9.33 9.21 -17.42
CA PHE A 357 -9.78 9.17 -16.04
C PHE A 357 -10.06 10.60 -15.55
N PRO A 358 -11.30 10.94 -15.19
CA PRO A 358 -11.65 12.27 -14.69
C PRO A 358 -10.85 12.59 -13.41
N SER A 359 -10.29 13.78 -13.34
CA SER A 359 -9.61 14.30 -12.13
C SER A 359 -10.57 14.97 -11.15
N ASP A 360 -11.72 15.42 -11.65
CA ASP A 360 -12.80 15.98 -10.85
C ASP A 360 -13.65 14.86 -10.24
N ILE A 361 -13.96 15.00 -8.93
CA ILE A 361 -14.66 13.95 -8.20
C ILE A 361 -16.14 13.85 -8.60
N ASP A 362 -16.79 14.98 -8.90
CA ASP A 362 -18.19 15.02 -9.28
C ASP A 362 -18.37 14.41 -10.69
N GLU A 363 -17.43 14.67 -11.61
CA GLU A 363 -17.39 14.02 -12.92
C GLU A 363 -17.19 12.50 -12.77
N LEU A 364 -16.29 12.08 -11.88
CA LEU A 364 -16.01 10.66 -11.65
C LEU A 364 -17.21 9.94 -11.00
N GLU A 365 -17.93 10.59 -10.10
CA GLU A 365 -19.18 10.06 -9.52
C GLU A 365 -20.32 9.97 -10.53
N ALA A 366 -20.39 10.92 -11.46
CA ALA A 366 -21.40 10.93 -12.53
C ALA A 366 -21.08 9.94 -13.66
N ALA A 367 -19.83 9.53 -13.81
CA ALA A 367 -19.37 8.64 -14.86
C ALA A 367 -19.98 7.24 -14.75
N LYS A 368 -20.43 6.70 -15.88
CA LYS A 368 -20.99 5.34 -15.99
C LYS A 368 -20.01 4.43 -16.73
N PRO A 369 -19.88 3.14 -16.35
CA PRO A 369 -19.01 2.22 -17.04
C PRO A 369 -19.57 1.82 -18.40
N VAL A 370 -18.71 1.76 -19.42
CA VAL A 370 -18.99 1.14 -20.70
C VAL A 370 -18.30 -0.22 -20.72
N TYR A 371 -19.08 -1.28 -20.64
CA TYR A 371 -18.58 -2.65 -20.58
C TYR A 371 -18.49 -3.32 -21.95
N GLU A 372 -17.43 -4.06 -22.16
CA GLU A 372 -17.29 -5.11 -23.16
C GLU A 372 -17.05 -6.46 -22.43
N TYR A 373 -17.49 -7.55 -23.02
CA TYR A 373 -17.32 -8.89 -22.47
C TYR A 373 -16.40 -9.69 -23.36
N LEU A 374 -15.23 -10.04 -22.83
CA LEU A 374 -14.24 -10.88 -23.52
C LEU A 374 -14.50 -12.36 -23.24
N PRO A 375 -14.10 -13.27 -24.14
CA PRO A 375 -14.16 -14.70 -23.88
C PRO A 375 -13.41 -15.06 -22.59
N GLY A 376 -14.07 -15.80 -21.70
CA GLY A 376 -13.45 -16.37 -20.53
C GLY A 376 -12.80 -17.72 -20.84
N PHE A 377 -11.84 -18.12 -20.02
CA PHE A 377 -11.13 -19.40 -20.19
C PHE A 377 -11.79 -20.56 -19.46
N ASN A 378 -12.70 -20.32 -18.53
CA ASN A 378 -13.57 -21.30 -17.84
C ASN A 378 -12.86 -22.62 -17.48
N CYS A 379 -11.63 -22.53 -17.00
CA CYS A 379 -10.82 -23.66 -16.52
C CYS A 379 -9.83 -23.22 -15.44
N ASP A 380 -9.44 -24.16 -14.57
CA ASP A 380 -8.44 -23.91 -13.54
C ASP A 380 -7.05 -23.74 -14.16
N ILE A 381 -6.40 -22.60 -13.85
CA ILE A 381 -5.05 -22.25 -14.27
C ILE A 381 -4.04 -22.23 -13.11
N SER A 382 -4.44 -22.66 -11.93
CA SER A 382 -3.60 -22.57 -10.71
C SER A 382 -2.29 -23.37 -10.80
N ASN A 383 -2.26 -24.38 -11.66
CA ASN A 383 -1.10 -25.24 -11.91
C ASN A 383 -0.23 -24.78 -13.10
N CYS A 384 -0.62 -23.74 -13.85
CA CYS A 384 0.20 -23.20 -14.92
C CYS A 384 1.49 -22.58 -14.37
N ARG A 385 2.63 -22.85 -15.01
CA ARG A 385 3.94 -22.32 -14.59
C ARG A 385 4.72 -21.70 -15.75
N SER A 386 4.25 -21.89 -16.98
CA SER A 386 4.81 -21.32 -18.20
C SER A 386 3.72 -20.66 -19.05
N VAL A 387 4.11 -19.88 -20.04
CA VAL A 387 3.16 -19.22 -20.97
C VAL A 387 2.41 -20.25 -21.79
N GLU A 388 3.08 -21.35 -22.13
CA GLU A 388 2.55 -22.46 -22.93
C GLU A 388 1.45 -23.25 -22.20
N ASP A 389 1.44 -23.22 -20.86
CA ASP A 389 0.42 -23.91 -20.05
C ASP A 389 -0.91 -23.14 -20.04
N LEU A 390 -0.89 -21.84 -20.37
CA LEU A 390 -2.08 -21.00 -20.33
C LEU A 390 -3.04 -21.33 -21.47
N PRO A 391 -4.36 -21.44 -21.18
CA PRO A 391 -5.36 -21.52 -22.24
C PRO A 391 -5.32 -20.27 -23.11
N LYS A 392 -5.68 -20.45 -24.38
CA LYS A 392 -5.64 -19.37 -25.38
C LYS A 392 -6.39 -18.12 -24.93
N GLU A 393 -7.57 -18.28 -24.36
CA GLU A 393 -8.43 -17.18 -23.91
C GLU A 393 -7.79 -16.41 -22.75
N ALA A 394 -7.09 -17.07 -21.83
CA ALA A 394 -6.34 -16.41 -20.76
C ALA A 394 -5.16 -15.60 -21.33
N LEU A 395 -4.42 -16.15 -22.29
CA LEU A 395 -3.33 -15.46 -22.96
C LEU A 395 -3.83 -14.28 -23.79
N ASP A 396 -4.96 -14.43 -24.50
CA ASP A 396 -5.59 -13.36 -25.25
C ASP A 396 -6.05 -12.22 -24.32
N TYR A 397 -6.59 -12.56 -23.12
CA TYR A 397 -6.94 -11.58 -22.09
C TYR A 397 -5.73 -10.80 -21.56
N ILE A 398 -4.63 -11.50 -21.24
CA ILE A 398 -3.37 -10.85 -20.82
C ILE A 398 -2.89 -9.87 -21.89
N ARG A 399 -2.84 -10.29 -23.15
CA ARG A 399 -2.41 -9.45 -24.27
C ARG A 399 -3.34 -8.26 -24.53
N TYR A 400 -4.65 -8.46 -24.32
CA TYR A 400 -5.63 -7.39 -24.39
C TYR A 400 -5.33 -6.32 -23.33
N ILE A 401 -5.11 -6.72 -22.07
CA ILE A 401 -4.78 -5.80 -20.96
C ILE A 401 -3.47 -5.06 -21.28
N GLU A 402 -2.43 -5.77 -21.69
CA GLU A 402 -1.12 -5.19 -22.02
C GLU A 402 -1.26 -4.07 -23.05
N LYS A 403 -2.02 -4.32 -24.11
CA LYS A 403 -2.30 -3.34 -25.16
C LYS A 403 -3.18 -2.20 -24.66
N ALA A 404 -4.24 -2.50 -23.90
CA ALA A 404 -5.22 -1.51 -23.42
C ALA A 404 -4.60 -0.55 -22.40
N VAL A 405 -3.71 -1.04 -21.52
CA VAL A 405 -3.00 -0.25 -20.52
C VAL A 405 -1.75 0.44 -21.11
N ASN A 406 -1.28 -0.01 -22.28
CA ASN A 406 -0.05 0.44 -22.94
C ASN A 406 1.20 0.27 -22.04
N CYS A 407 1.31 -0.88 -21.37
CA CYS A 407 2.45 -1.21 -20.51
C CYS A 407 2.71 -2.72 -20.55
N PRO A 408 3.95 -3.20 -20.77
CA PRO A 408 4.26 -4.62 -20.86
C PRO A 408 3.95 -5.37 -19.57
N ILE A 409 3.40 -6.59 -19.69
CA ILE A 409 3.13 -7.46 -18.54
C ILE A 409 4.29 -8.44 -18.40
N LYS A 410 5.07 -8.30 -17.33
CA LYS A 410 6.26 -9.13 -17.06
C LYS A 410 5.95 -10.36 -16.21
N TYR A 411 4.98 -10.24 -15.29
CA TYR A 411 4.57 -11.32 -14.39
C TYR A 411 3.06 -11.50 -14.38
N VAL A 412 2.60 -12.74 -14.32
CA VAL A 412 1.17 -13.07 -14.17
C VAL A 412 1.02 -14.05 -13.02
N SER A 413 0.19 -13.71 -12.03
CA SER A 413 -0.10 -14.59 -10.91
C SER A 413 -1.32 -15.46 -11.21
N VAL A 414 -1.17 -16.75 -10.99
CA VAL A 414 -2.18 -17.80 -11.26
C VAL A 414 -2.64 -18.54 -10.00
N GLY A 415 -2.33 -18.02 -8.82
CA GLY A 415 -2.72 -18.59 -7.53
C GLY A 415 -2.21 -17.77 -6.36
N ALA A 416 -2.53 -18.16 -5.13
CA ALA A 416 -2.17 -17.45 -3.91
C ALA A 416 -0.74 -17.74 -3.41
N GLU A 417 -0.18 -18.90 -3.76
CA GLU A 417 1.12 -19.37 -3.29
C GLU A 417 2.27 -18.56 -3.89
N ARG A 418 3.40 -18.49 -3.17
CA ARG A 418 4.61 -17.74 -3.57
C ARG A 418 5.01 -18.03 -5.02
N GLU A 419 5.10 -19.31 -5.40
CA GLU A 419 5.57 -19.77 -6.71
C GLU A 419 4.48 -19.84 -7.80
N ALA A 420 3.21 -19.50 -7.46
CA ALA A 420 2.09 -19.53 -8.41
C ALA A 420 2.09 -18.27 -9.31
N TYR A 421 3.12 -18.13 -10.14
CA TYR A 421 3.25 -17.06 -11.12
C TYR A 421 3.98 -17.52 -12.38
N ILE A 422 3.74 -16.80 -13.47
CA ILE A 422 4.37 -17.01 -14.76
C ILE A 422 5.18 -15.76 -15.10
N LYS A 423 6.43 -15.93 -15.52
CA LYS A 423 7.24 -14.87 -16.11
C LYS A 423 7.01 -14.88 -17.62
N MET A 424 6.52 -13.76 -18.18
CA MET A 424 6.10 -13.66 -19.57
C MET A 424 7.30 -13.51 -20.53
N PHE A 425 8.42 -12.89 -20.06
CA PHE A 425 9.66 -12.72 -20.83
C PHE A 425 10.87 -12.47 -19.91
#